data_7a87614b8eb8f7318db53faab3b908d4
#
_entry.id   7a87614b8eb8f7318db53faab3b908d4
#
_cell.length_a   1.000
_cell.length_b   1.000
_cell.length_c   1.000
_cell.angle_alpha   90.00
_cell.angle_beta   90.00
_cell.angle_gamma   90.00
#
_symmetry.space_group_name_H-M   'P 1'
#
loop_
_entity.id
_entity.type
_entity.pdbx_description
1 polymer ?
#
loop_
_entity_poly.entity_id
_entity_poly.type
_entity_poly.pdbx_seq_one_letter_code
_entity_poly.pdbx_strand_id
1 'polypeptide(L)'
;MDELKDSQISRRLSMVMTERLRTELMSGREVVASGRYPYTGRFGILSKEDWAKVDEAIALVHAGEVQDQDFMKISDGQRQRLMLARAICQDTKILILDEPTSYLDMGFKMDILTNIRMLARDKKMAVIMSLHELDLAQKVSDTIACVRGDRIDRVGTPEEIFAGNYVQELYGVADQSFDPVTGQIFLCTGHENTRDFKDSDIENCSSKDFCSGSQVPDPVSSQIFVIGGAGSGIPVYNRLWRENIPFAAG
;
A
#
# COMPACT_ATOMS: atom_id res chain seq x y z
N MET A 1 10.00 10.99 -25.82
CA MET A 1 9.27 11.20 -24.57
C MET A 1 9.04 12.68 -24.44
N ASP A 2 7.80 13.14 -24.54
CA ASP A 2 7.51 14.54 -24.28
C ASP A 2 7.82 14.81 -22.80
N GLU A 3 8.68 15.78 -22.55
CA GLU A 3 9.00 16.19 -21.19
C GLU A 3 7.75 16.78 -20.54
N LEU A 4 7.10 16.00 -19.66
CA LEU A 4 5.99 16.49 -18.86
C LEU A 4 6.52 17.57 -17.91
N LYS A 5 5.83 18.69 -17.87
CA LYS A 5 6.15 19.75 -16.89
C LYS A 5 5.81 19.26 -15.48
N ASP A 6 6.58 19.69 -14.47
CA ASP A 6 6.36 19.32 -13.07
C ASP A 6 4.90 19.51 -12.61
N SER A 7 4.23 20.57 -13.08
CA SER A 7 2.82 20.81 -12.79
C SER A 7 1.86 19.80 -13.43
N GLN A 8 2.27 19.11 -14.48
CA GLN A 8 1.49 18.03 -15.10
C GLN A 8 1.73 16.69 -14.38
N ILE A 9 2.97 16.45 -13.94
CA ILE A 9 3.32 15.27 -13.15
C ILE A 9 2.58 15.31 -11.83
N SER A 10 2.64 16.42 -11.10
CA SER A 10 1.99 16.57 -9.78
C SER A 10 0.46 16.48 -9.80
N ARG A 11 -0.18 16.62 -10.98
CA ARG A 11 -1.63 16.36 -11.14
C ARG A 11 -1.96 14.93 -11.53
N ARG A 12 -0.98 14.12 -11.88
CA ARG A 12 -1.17 12.72 -12.32
C ARG A 12 -0.68 11.71 -11.31
N LEU A 13 0.34 12.06 -10.54
CA LEU A 13 1.01 11.19 -9.61
C LEU A 13 1.12 11.84 -8.24
N SER A 14 0.74 11.10 -7.21
CA SER A 14 1.01 11.42 -5.81
C SER A 14 1.86 10.34 -5.17
N MET A 15 2.64 10.71 -4.16
CA MET A 15 3.58 9.83 -3.51
C MET A 15 3.64 10.07 -2.00
N VAL A 16 3.70 8.97 -1.25
CA VAL A 16 4.09 8.96 0.17
C VAL A 16 5.39 8.18 0.27
N MET A 17 6.41 8.83 0.82
CA MET A 17 7.70 8.21 1.10
C MET A 17 7.90 8.07 2.61
N THR A 18 8.76 7.14 3.00
CA THR A 18 9.14 6.92 4.41
C THR A 18 9.92 8.08 5.03
N GLU A 19 10.40 9.03 4.21
CA GLU A 19 11.10 10.20 4.71
C GLU A 19 10.19 11.10 5.56
N ARG A 20 10.70 11.50 6.73
CA ARG A 20 9.96 12.36 7.66
C ARG A 20 9.89 13.79 7.13
N LEU A 21 8.68 14.21 6.78
CA LEU A 21 8.41 15.62 6.52
C LEU A 21 8.62 16.41 7.81
N ARG A 22 9.52 17.41 7.77
CA ARG A 22 9.71 18.37 8.86
C ARG A 22 9.01 19.66 8.47
N THR A 23 7.92 19.96 9.13
CA THR A 23 7.18 21.21 8.94
C THR A 23 7.18 21.96 10.26
N GLU A 24 7.55 23.23 10.22
CA GLU A 24 7.44 24.09 11.41
C GLU A 24 6.05 24.73 11.42
N LEU A 25 5.37 24.66 12.57
CA LEU A 25 4.13 25.39 12.87
C LEU A 25 2.91 25.06 11.96
N MET A 26 2.87 23.87 11.33
CA MET A 26 1.71 23.46 10.55
C MET A 26 0.84 22.48 11.37
N SER A 27 -0.47 22.68 11.32
CA SER A 27 -1.45 21.71 11.78
C SER A 27 -1.52 20.49 10.85
N GLY A 28 -2.04 19.36 11.34
CA GLY A 28 -2.27 18.19 10.51
C GLY A 28 -3.11 18.51 9.26
N ARG A 29 -4.17 19.33 9.42
CA ARG A 29 -5.05 19.73 8.34
C ARG A 29 -4.33 20.58 7.27
N GLU A 30 -3.44 21.48 7.67
CA GLU A 30 -2.62 22.27 6.74
C GLU A 30 -1.63 21.40 5.97
N VAL A 31 -1.06 20.39 6.61
CA VAL A 31 -0.20 19.39 5.93
C VAL A 31 -1.00 18.66 4.86
N VAL A 32 -2.20 18.16 5.17
CA VAL A 32 -3.08 17.51 4.17
C VAL A 32 -3.46 18.49 3.05
N ALA A 33 -3.82 19.73 3.39
CA ALA A 33 -4.18 20.77 2.44
C ALA A 33 -3.06 21.09 1.43
N SER A 34 -1.79 20.92 1.82
CA SER A 34 -0.65 21.08 0.90
C SER A 34 -0.71 20.14 -0.31
N GLY A 35 -1.41 18.99 -0.20
CA GLY A 35 -1.68 18.08 -1.31
C GLY A 35 -2.50 18.74 -2.44
N ARG A 36 -3.22 19.83 -2.16
CA ARG A 36 -3.99 20.57 -3.15
C ARG A 36 -3.22 21.64 -3.90
N TYR A 37 -1.95 21.93 -3.52
CA TYR A 37 -1.17 22.98 -4.19
C TYR A 37 -1.04 22.85 -5.71
N PRO A 38 -0.97 21.65 -6.33
CA PRO A 38 -0.96 21.54 -7.78
C PRO A 38 -2.20 22.11 -8.49
N TYR A 39 -3.29 22.33 -7.75
CA TYR A 39 -4.57 22.84 -8.26
C TYR A 39 -4.82 24.31 -7.92
N THR A 40 -4.03 24.88 -7.01
CA THR A 40 -4.16 26.29 -6.64
C THR A 40 -3.56 27.20 -7.71
N GLY A 41 -4.08 28.42 -7.76
CA GLY A 41 -3.52 29.48 -8.60
C GLY A 41 -2.23 30.07 -8.02
N ARG A 42 -1.76 31.17 -8.61
CA ARG A 42 -0.52 31.86 -8.23
C ARG A 42 -0.43 32.26 -6.75
N PHE A 43 -1.55 32.44 -6.08
CA PHE A 43 -1.60 32.86 -4.68
C PHE A 43 -1.72 31.69 -3.69
N GLY A 44 -1.76 30.43 -4.14
CA GLY A 44 -1.86 29.27 -3.26
C GLY A 44 -3.17 29.16 -2.48
N ILE A 45 -4.22 29.91 -2.86
CA ILE A 45 -5.50 29.93 -2.15
C ILE A 45 -6.34 28.72 -2.54
N LEU A 46 -6.77 27.95 -1.55
CA LEU A 46 -7.64 26.78 -1.74
C LEU A 46 -9.11 27.23 -1.87
N SER A 47 -9.81 26.60 -2.81
CA SER A 47 -11.25 26.75 -2.99
C SER A 47 -12.05 25.99 -1.93
N LYS A 48 -13.36 26.20 -1.86
CA LYS A 48 -14.25 25.38 -1.02
C LYS A 48 -14.22 23.89 -1.40
N GLU A 49 -14.09 23.61 -2.68
CA GLU A 49 -13.98 22.23 -3.20
C GLU A 49 -12.67 21.57 -2.77
N ASP A 50 -11.55 22.31 -2.75
CA ASP A 50 -10.28 21.81 -2.25
C ASP A 50 -10.37 21.48 -0.76
N TRP A 51 -10.99 22.32 0.05
CA TRP A 51 -11.20 22.06 1.47
C TRP A 51 -12.10 20.85 1.71
N ALA A 52 -13.14 20.64 0.91
CA ALA A 52 -13.98 19.45 0.99
C ALA A 52 -13.18 18.17 0.72
N LYS A 53 -12.26 18.18 -0.26
CA LYS A 53 -11.35 17.06 -0.52
C LYS A 53 -10.35 16.82 0.60
N VAL A 54 -9.90 17.86 1.28
CA VAL A 54 -9.05 17.74 2.49
C VAL A 54 -9.81 17.03 3.60
N ASP A 55 -11.04 17.46 3.88
CA ASP A 55 -11.87 16.88 4.93
C ASP A 55 -12.25 15.42 4.62
N GLU A 56 -12.58 15.11 3.36
CA GLU A 56 -12.82 13.74 2.88
C GLU A 56 -11.60 12.83 3.08
N ALA A 57 -10.41 13.31 2.70
CA ALA A 57 -9.18 12.54 2.84
C ALA A 57 -8.81 12.28 4.31
N ILE A 58 -8.99 13.26 5.20
CA ILE A 58 -8.76 13.12 6.65
C ILE A 58 -9.72 12.10 7.25
N ALA A 59 -11.00 12.15 6.85
CA ALA A 59 -12.00 11.19 7.32
C ALA A 59 -11.67 9.77 6.88
N LEU A 60 -11.22 9.57 5.63
CA LEU A 60 -10.90 8.26 5.05
C LEU A 60 -9.76 7.55 5.80
N VAL A 61 -8.81 8.29 6.36
CA VAL A 61 -7.69 7.74 7.15
C VAL A 61 -7.95 7.82 8.67
N HIS A 62 -9.14 8.17 9.10
CA HIS A 62 -9.51 8.29 10.51
C HIS A 62 -8.55 9.18 11.33
N ALA A 63 -8.17 10.36 10.78
CA ALA A 63 -7.24 11.28 11.43
C ALA A 63 -7.91 12.58 11.93
N GLY A 64 -9.23 12.59 12.05
CA GLY A 64 -9.98 13.79 12.48
C GLY A 64 -9.61 14.29 13.88
N GLU A 65 -9.24 13.38 14.79
CA GLU A 65 -8.88 13.72 16.18
C GLU A 65 -7.57 14.52 16.30
N VAL A 66 -6.71 14.48 15.26
CA VAL A 66 -5.38 15.15 15.27
C VAL A 66 -5.25 16.23 14.20
N GLN A 67 -6.28 16.50 13.42
CA GLN A 67 -6.21 17.42 12.28
C GLN A 67 -5.80 18.86 12.67
N ASP A 68 -6.21 19.32 13.86
CA ASP A 68 -5.94 20.67 14.35
C ASP A 68 -4.71 20.75 15.26
N GLN A 69 -4.05 19.61 15.50
CA GLN A 69 -2.84 19.53 16.32
C GLN A 69 -1.59 19.88 15.48
N ASP A 70 -0.55 20.35 16.15
CA ASP A 70 0.76 20.57 15.57
C ASP A 70 1.30 19.22 15.02
N PHE A 71 1.54 19.16 13.71
CA PHE A 71 2.01 17.96 13.01
C PHE A 71 3.28 17.37 13.61
N MET A 72 4.14 18.19 14.20
CA MET A 72 5.37 17.73 14.84
C MET A 72 5.16 17.13 16.23
N LYS A 73 3.98 17.34 16.85
CA LYS A 73 3.70 16.90 18.24
C LYS A 73 2.84 15.64 18.31
N ILE A 74 2.31 15.16 17.20
CA ILE A 74 1.51 13.92 17.14
C ILE A 74 2.40 12.68 16.99
N SER A 75 1.85 11.48 17.22
CA SER A 75 2.58 10.22 17.09
C SER A 75 3.00 9.90 15.64
N ASP A 76 3.97 9.00 15.46
CA ASP A 76 4.42 8.57 14.13
C ASP A 76 3.28 7.94 13.31
N GLY A 77 2.44 7.10 13.92
CA GLY A 77 1.27 6.52 13.26
C GLY A 77 0.24 7.57 12.84
N GLN A 78 -0.01 8.59 13.66
CA GLN A 78 -0.89 9.71 13.31
C GLN A 78 -0.31 10.55 12.17
N ARG A 79 1.01 10.80 12.18
CA ARG A 79 1.71 11.45 11.07
C ARG A 79 1.58 10.66 9.77
N GLN A 80 1.77 9.34 9.83
CA GLN A 80 1.64 8.46 8.67
C GLN A 80 0.24 8.54 8.06
N ARG A 81 -0.81 8.51 8.88
CA ARG A 81 -2.20 8.68 8.42
C ARG A 81 -2.42 10.03 7.73
N LEU A 82 -1.91 11.14 8.30
CA LEU A 82 -2.04 12.46 7.68
C LEU A 82 -1.23 12.60 6.38
N MET A 83 -0.04 11.97 6.29
CA MET A 83 0.73 11.94 5.06
C MET A 83 0.02 11.14 3.96
N LEU A 84 -0.64 10.05 4.31
CA LEU A 84 -1.49 9.32 3.38
C LEU A 84 -2.70 10.14 2.94
N ALA A 85 -3.38 10.82 3.88
CA ALA A 85 -4.47 11.75 3.55
C ALA A 85 -4.01 12.85 2.58
N ARG A 86 -2.82 13.41 2.78
CA ARG A 86 -2.22 14.40 1.87
C ARG A 86 -2.08 13.86 0.45
N ALA A 87 -1.60 12.63 0.28
CA ALA A 87 -1.44 12.02 -1.03
C ALA A 87 -2.80 11.69 -1.70
N ILE A 88 -3.77 11.20 -0.93
CA ILE A 88 -5.14 10.93 -1.40
C ILE A 88 -5.85 12.23 -1.80
N CYS A 89 -5.71 13.28 -0.99
CA CYS A 89 -6.28 14.60 -1.23
C CYS A 89 -5.79 15.23 -2.54
N GLN A 90 -4.60 14.89 -2.99
CA GLN A 90 -4.05 15.33 -4.28
C GLN A 90 -4.89 14.85 -5.48
N ASP A 91 -5.69 13.79 -5.34
CA ASP A 91 -6.67 13.30 -6.32
C ASP A 91 -6.08 13.01 -7.70
N THR A 92 -5.07 12.15 -7.71
CA THR A 92 -4.28 11.78 -8.89
C THR A 92 -4.75 10.45 -9.50
N LYS A 93 -4.23 10.10 -10.68
CA LYS A 93 -4.48 8.80 -11.33
C LYS A 93 -3.52 7.70 -10.90
N ILE A 94 -2.38 8.08 -10.33
CA ILE A 94 -1.36 7.15 -9.84
C ILE A 94 -1.01 7.55 -8.41
N LEU A 95 -1.05 6.58 -7.49
CA LEU A 95 -0.67 6.74 -6.10
C LEU A 95 0.47 5.78 -5.78
N ILE A 96 1.61 6.31 -5.35
CA ILE A 96 2.77 5.52 -4.92
C ILE A 96 2.89 5.64 -3.41
N LEU A 97 2.97 4.50 -2.73
CA LEU A 97 3.03 4.40 -1.28
C LEU A 97 4.23 3.56 -0.87
N ASP A 98 5.17 4.18 -0.18
CA ASP A 98 6.30 3.46 0.38
C ASP A 98 6.00 3.12 1.85
N GLU A 99 5.82 1.83 2.12
CA GLU A 99 5.48 1.26 3.43
C GLU A 99 4.29 1.98 4.13
N PRO A 100 3.11 2.08 3.50
CA PRO A 100 2.01 2.87 4.05
C PRO A 100 1.47 2.35 5.38
N THR A 101 1.80 1.11 5.75
CA THR A 101 1.35 0.44 6.97
C THR A 101 2.34 0.53 8.12
N SER A 102 3.53 1.12 7.91
CA SER A 102 4.53 1.29 8.97
C SER A 102 3.99 2.13 10.12
N TYR A 103 4.34 1.75 11.34
CA TYR A 103 3.94 2.40 12.60
C TYR A 103 2.44 2.36 12.93
N LEU A 104 1.64 1.59 12.19
CA LEU A 104 0.22 1.41 12.44
C LEU A 104 -0.05 0.09 13.19
N ASP A 105 -1.05 0.07 14.05
CA ASP A 105 -1.56 -1.17 14.62
C ASP A 105 -2.36 -1.98 13.57
N MET A 106 -2.61 -3.25 13.85
CA MET A 106 -3.23 -4.17 12.90
C MET A 106 -4.62 -3.71 12.43
N GLY A 107 -5.44 -3.14 13.33
CA GLY A 107 -6.78 -2.66 12.98
C GLY A 107 -6.70 -1.55 11.95
N PHE A 108 -5.87 -0.53 12.21
CA PHE A 108 -5.67 0.57 11.26
C PHE A 108 -5.03 0.15 9.95
N LYS A 109 -4.09 -0.83 9.95
CA LYS A 109 -3.52 -1.38 8.72
C LYS A 109 -4.60 -1.93 7.80
N MET A 110 -5.48 -2.76 8.33
CA MET A 110 -6.57 -3.38 7.58
C MET A 110 -7.54 -2.34 7.03
N ASP A 111 -7.95 -1.38 7.85
CA ASP A 111 -8.88 -0.32 7.46
C ASP A 111 -8.30 0.55 6.34
N ILE A 112 -7.06 0.98 6.48
CA ILE A 112 -6.38 1.81 5.47
C ILE A 112 -6.23 1.06 4.14
N LEU A 113 -5.77 -0.18 4.16
CA LEU A 113 -5.59 -0.97 2.94
C LEU A 113 -6.94 -1.24 2.25
N THR A 114 -7.98 -1.51 3.02
CA THR A 114 -9.34 -1.66 2.50
C THR A 114 -9.83 -0.37 1.84
N ASN A 115 -9.65 0.76 2.52
CA ASN A 115 -10.04 2.08 2.01
C ASN A 115 -9.26 2.46 0.73
N ILE A 116 -7.95 2.18 0.68
CA ILE A 116 -7.13 2.38 -0.53
C ILE A 116 -7.66 1.53 -1.69
N ARG A 117 -7.99 0.26 -1.43
CA ARG A 117 -8.53 -0.65 -2.45
C ARG A 117 -9.88 -0.18 -2.99
N MET A 118 -10.78 0.26 -2.11
CA MET A 118 -12.07 0.84 -2.51
C MET A 118 -11.85 2.12 -3.34
N LEU A 119 -11.02 3.04 -2.86
CA LEU A 119 -10.69 4.29 -3.54
C LEU A 119 -10.08 4.04 -4.93
N ALA A 120 -9.16 3.07 -5.04
CA ALA A 120 -8.55 2.69 -6.30
C ALA A 120 -9.62 2.26 -7.32
N ARG A 121 -10.57 1.42 -6.90
CA ARG A 121 -11.67 0.95 -7.75
C ARG A 121 -12.61 2.07 -8.15
N ASP A 122 -13.07 2.86 -7.20
CA ASP A 122 -14.05 3.92 -7.42
C ASP A 122 -13.51 5.02 -8.34
N LYS A 123 -12.24 5.41 -8.16
CA LYS A 123 -11.59 6.46 -8.95
C LYS A 123 -10.84 5.93 -10.18
N LYS A 124 -10.84 4.62 -10.42
CA LYS A 124 -10.03 3.96 -11.46
C LYS A 124 -8.58 4.42 -11.41
N MET A 125 -7.99 4.34 -10.23
CA MET A 125 -6.65 4.81 -9.91
C MET A 125 -5.69 3.61 -9.82
N ALA A 126 -4.49 3.74 -10.39
CA ALA A 126 -3.42 2.77 -10.18
C ALA A 126 -2.73 3.06 -8.85
N VAL A 127 -2.57 2.03 -8.01
CA VAL A 127 -1.85 2.11 -6.75
C VAL A 127 -0.65 1.20 -6.79
N ILE A 128 0.53 1.75 -6.51
CA ILE A 128 1.77 1.00 -6.36
C ILE A 128 2.21 1.16 -4.91
N MET A 129 2.42 0.06 -4.19
CA MET A 129 2.85 0.15 -2.80
C MET A 129 3.93 -0.89 -2.48
N SER A 130 4.84 -0.53 -1.57
CA SER A 130 5.73 -1.49 -0.94
C SER A 130 5.07 -2.01 0.35
N LEU A 131 5.13 -3.33 0.56
CA LEU A 131 4.67 -3.97 1.78
C LEU A 131 5.68 -5.00 2.24
N HIS A 132 5.90 -5.09 3.55
CA HIS A 132 6.73 -6.11 4.17
C HIS A 132 5.90 -7.30 4.67
N GLU A 133 4.63 -7.09 4.95
CA GLU A 133 3.72 -8.10 5.44
C GLU A 133 3.15 -8.92 4.27
N LEU A 134 3.58 -10.17 4.16
CA LEU A 134 3.22 -11.09 3.07
C LEU A 134 1.71 -11.39 3.04
N ASP A 135 1.10 -11.57 4.20
CA ASP A 135 -0.33 -11.84 4.34
C ASP A 135 -1.19 -10.65 3.89
N LEU A 136 -0.75 -9.42 4.14
CA LEU A 136 -1.41 -8.21 3.66
C LEU A 136 -1.22 -8.06 2.15
N ALA A 137 0.01 -8.28 1.64
CA ALA A 137 0.30 -8.26 0.22
C ALA A 137 -0.59 -9.24 -0.56
N GLN A 138 -0.74 -10.46 -0.06
CA GLN A 138 -1.60 -11.49 -0.67
C GLN A 138 -3.08 -11.06 -0.75
N LYS A 139 -3.59 -10.38 0.30
CA LYS A 139 -5.02 -10.04 0.41
C LYS A 139 -5.42 -8.79 -0.39
N VAL A 140 -4.49 -7.83 -0.55
CA VAL A 140 -4.86 -6.51 -1.10
C VAL A 140 -4.41 -6.30 -2.53
N SER A 141 -3.44 -7.07 -3.04
CA SER A 141 -2.87 -6.88 -4.37
C SER A 141 -3.69 -7.51 -5.47
N ASP A 142 -3.70 -6.90 -6.63
CA ASP A 142 -4.11 -7.54 -7.89
C ASP A 142 -2.89 -8.14 -8.59
N THR A 143 -1.71 -7.53 -8.40
CA THR A 143 -0.43 -8.01 -8.94
C THR A 143 0.68 -7.76 -7.92
N ILE A 144 1.59 -8.72 -7.78
CA ILE A 144 2.76 -8.64 -6.90
C ILE A 144 4.03 -8.66 -7.75
N ALA A 145 4.92 -7.71 -7.49
CA ALA A 145 6.28 -7.71 -8.03
C ALA A 145 7.26 -8.04 -6.90
N CYS A 146 7.92 -9.18 -7.00
CA CYS A 146 8.91 -9.61 -6.03
C CYS A 146 10.29 -9.06 -6.40
N VAL A 147 10.95 -8.45 -5.42
CA VAL A 147 12.26 -7.82 -5.59
C VAL A 147 13.32 -8.64 -4.87
N ARG A 148 14.42 -8.95 -5.58
CA ARG A 148 15.61 -9.59 -5.02
C ARG A 148 16.83 -8.71 -5.28
N GLY A 149 17.33 -8.08 -4.21
CA GLY A 149 18.41 -7.11 -4.33
C GLY A 149 17.98 -5.87 -5.12
N ASP A 150 18.56 -5.65 -6.31
CA ASP A 150 18.34 -4.47 -7.14
C ASP A 150 17.45 -4.73 -8.38
N ARG A 151 16.83 -5.90 -8.47
CA ARG A 151 16.03 -6.30 -9.65
C ARG A 151 14.68 -6.90 -9.27
N ILE A 152 13.73 -6.77 -10.18
CA ILE A 152 12.48 -7.52 -10.12
C ILE A 152 12.79 -8.96 -10.53
N ASP A 153 12.51 -9.91 -9.63
CA ASP A 153 12.77 -11.32 -9.80
C ASP A 153 11.55 -12.03 -10.42
N ARG A 154 10.36 -11.71 -9.95
CA ARG A 154 9.11 -12.29 -10.46
C ARG A 154 7.96 -11.27 -10.36
N VAL A 155 7.03 -11.34 -11.32
CA VAL A 155 5.77 -10.59 -11.29
C VAL A 155 4.63 -11.57 -11.59
N GLY A 156 3.54 -11.49 -10.84
CA GLY A 156 2.38 -12.37 -11.03
C GLY A 156 1.22 -11.99 -10.11
N THR A 157 0.11 -12.72 -10.23
CA THR A 157 -1.00 -12.61 -9.29
C THR A 157 -0.60 -13.15 -7.92
N PRO A 158 -1.31 -12.78 -6.83
CA PRO A 158 -1.04 -13.37 -5.52
C PRO A 158 -1.01 -14.91 -5.57
N GLU A 159 -1.94 -15.54 -6.26
CA GLU A 159 -2.03 -17.01 -6.38
C GLU A 159 -0.79 -17.59 -7.06
N GLU A 160 -0.25 -16.93 -8.10
CA GLU A 160 0.96 -17.38 -8.80
C GLU A 160 2.23 -17.19 -7.97
N ILE A 161 2.30 -16.11 -7.21
CA ILE A 161 3.48 -15.80 -6.37
C ILE A 161 3.53 -16.71 -5.14
N PHE A 162 2.40 -16.95 -4.50
CA PHE A 162 2.32 -17.77 -3.30
C PHE A 162 2.19 -19.27 -3.59
N ALA A 163 2.04 -19.68 -4.86
CA ALA A 163 2.07 -21.09 -5.23
C ALA A 163 3.47 -21.69 -5.08
N GLY A 164 3.54 -22.89 -4.49
CA GLY A 164 4.80 -23.62 -4.29
C GLY A 164 5.76 -22.95 -3.30
N ASN A 165 7.08 -23.15 -3.50
CA ASN A 165 8.12 -22.80 -2.53
C ASN A 165 8.82 -21.45 -2.84
N TYR A 166 8.33 -20.69 -3.83
CA TYR A 166 9.03 -19.49 -4.30
C TYR A 166 9.24 -18.42 -3.20
N VAL A 167 8.22 -18.17 -2.39
CA VAL A 167 8.30 -17.19 -1.30
C VAL A 167 9.33 -17.62 -0.25
N GLN A 168 9.37 -18.93 0.07
CA GLN A 168 10.36 -19.51 0.98
C GLN A 168 11.77 -19.31 0.46
N GLU A 169 12.01 -19.58 -0.83
CA GLU A 169 13.31 -19.36 -1.49
C GLU A 169 13.69 -17.88 -1.52
N LEU A 170 12.71 -16.98 -1.76
CA LEU A 170 12.94 -15.54 -1.79
C LEU A 170 13.43 -15.00 -0.45
N TYR A 171 12.82 -15.46 0.64
CA TYR A 171 13.16 -15.04 2.01
C TYR A 171 14.21 -15.92 2.70
N GLY A 172 14.64 -17.02 2.06
CA GLY A 172 15.61 -17.95 2.64
C GLY A 172 15.09 -18.68 3.87
N VAL A 173 13.80 -18.98 3.92
CA VAL A 173 13.12 -19.65 5.05
C VAL A 173 13.03 -21.16 4.76
N ALA A 174 13.15 -22.01 5.80
CA ALA A 174 13.05 -23.44 5.63
C ALA A 174 11.66 -23.90 5.17
N ASP A 175 11.60 -24.99 4.40
CA ASP A 175 10.39 -25.48 3.71
C ASP A 175 9.14 -25.68 4.58
N GLN A 176 9.26 -25.85 5.87
CA GLN A 176 8.14 -26.04 6.80
C GLN A 176 7.77 -24.80 7.61
N SER A 177 8.41 -23.66 7.30
CA SER A 177 8.24 -22.43 8.09
C SER A 177 7.27 -21.42 7.48
N PHE A 178 6.64 -21.72 6.36
CA PHE A 178 5.76 -20.80 5.66
C PHE A 178 4.48 -21.49 5.24
N ASP A 179 3.35 -20.89 5.55
CA ASP A 179 2.03 -21.33 5.09
C ASP A 179 1.58 -20.48 3.88
N PRO A 180 1.52 -21.06 2.68
CA PRO A 180 1.13 -20.35 1.47
C PRO A 180 -0.34 -19.91 1.47
N VAL A 181 -1.19 -20.53 2.31
CA VAL A 181 -2.62 -20.19 2.38
C VAL A 181 -2.85 -18.93 3.22
N THR A 182 -2.15 -18.81 4.35
CA THR A 182 -2.28 -17.68 5.27
C THR A 182 -1.22 -16.60 5.07
N GLY A 183 -0.15 -16.89 4.32
CA GLY A 183 1.01 -16.01 4.18
C GLY A 183 1.85 -15.88 5.45
N GLN A 184 1.65 -16.75 6.46
CA GLN A 184 2.33 -16.67 7.75
C GLN A 184 3.62 -17.46 7.76
N ILE A 185 4.62 -16.91 8.45
CA ILE A 185 5.89 -17.59 8.72
C ILE A 185 5.85 -18.14 10.14
N PHE A 186 6.13 -19.44 10.30
CA PHE A 186 6.20 -20.12 11.57
C PHE A 186 7.68 -20.33 11.97
N LEU A 187 7.97 -20.18 13.25
CA LEU A 187 9.27 -20.58 13.79
C LEU A 187 9.24 -22.09 14.05
N CYS A 188 9.91 -22.88 13.22
CA CYS A 188 10.19 -24.27 13.53
C CYS A 188 11.22 -24.30 14.65
N THR A 189 10.78 -24.33 15.90
CA THR A 189 11.66 -24.69 17.03
C THR A 189 11.95 -26.19 16.90
N GLY A 190 13.17 -26.51 16.49
CA GLY A 190 13.65 -27.89 16.38
C GLY A 190 13.70 -28.58 17.75
N HIS A 191 12.56 -28.97 18.26
CA HIS A 191 12.38 -30.00 19.25
C HIS A 191 11.67 -31.16 18.54
N GLU A 192 12.44 -32.21 18.26
CA GLU A 192 11.92 -33.53 18.03
C GLU A 192 11.01 -33.94 19.19
N ASN A 193 9.73 -33.63 19.06
CA ASN A 193 8.67 -34.32 19.76
C ASN A 193 7.58 -34.59 18.71
N THR A 194 7.75 -35.70 18.04
CA THR A 194 6.70 -36.47 17.38
C THR A 194 5.57 -36.69 18.37
N ARG A 195 4.63 -35.76 18.44
CA ARG A 195 3.26 -36.05 18.91
C ARG A 195 2.43 -36.12 17.64
N ASP A 196 2.03 -37.33 17.31
CA ASP A 196 1.03 -37.68 16.33
C ASP A 196 -0.19 -36.76 16.45
N PHE A 197 -0.26 -35.73 15.64
CA PHE A 197 -1.51 -35.07 15.36
C PHE A 197 -2.28 -36.01 14.43
N LYS A 198 -3.24 -36.72 15.01
CA LYS A 198 -4.17 -37.53 14.24
C LYS A 198 -5.03 -36.61 13.41
N ASP A 199 -5.22 -36.96 12.14
CA ASP A 199 -6.05 -36.32 11.11
C ASP A 199 -7.54 -36.12 11.50
N SER A 200 -7.92 -36.28 12.75
CA SER A 200 -9.31 -36.22 13.21
C SER A 200 -9.79 -34.84 13.72
N ASP A 201 -8.89 -33.84 13.84
CA ASP A 201 -9.26 -32.56 14.45
C ASP A 201 -9.44 -31.39 13.44
N ILE A 202 -9.36 -31.67 12.14
CA ILE A 202 -9.48 -30.66 11.07
C ILE A 202 -10.94 -30.52 10.53
N GLU A 203 -11.88 -31.35 10.98
CA GLU A 203 -13.23 -31.38 10.37
C GLU A 203 -14.24 -30.34 10.91
N ASN A 204 -13.88 -29.39 11.74
CA ASN A 204 -14.87 -28.46 12.34
C ASN A 204 -14.58 -26.97 12.23
N CYS A 205 -13.89 -26.53 11.17
CA CYS A 205 -13.91 -25.13 10.75
C CYS A 205 -14.49 -25.00 9.35
N SER A 206 -15.80 -25.10 9.26
CA SER A 206 -16.53 -24.80 8.03
C SER A 206 -16.66 -23.29 7.86
N SER A 207 -15.66 -22.67 7.26
CA SER A 207 -15.76 -21.32 6.69
C SER A 207 -16.52 -21.35 5.36
N LYS A 208 -17.83 -21.53 5.45
CA LYS A 208 -18.75 -21.56 4.29
C LYS A 208 -19.54 -20.26 4.12
N ASP A 209 -19.03 -19.11 4.50
CA ASP A 209 -19.78 -17.85 4.35
C ASP A 209 -18.99 -16.65 3.82
N PHE A 210 -17.89 -16.88 3.11
CA PHE A 210 -17.22 -15.74 2.45
C PHE A 210 -16.69 -16.17 1.08
N CYS A 211 -17.48 -16.13 0.05
CA CYS A 211 -17.17 -16.00 -1.38
C CYS A 211 -18.21 -16.67 -2.27
N SER A 212 -19.39 -16.08 -2.37
CA SER A 212 -20.26 -16.29 -3.54
C SER A 212 -20.36 -14.97 -4.30
N GLY A 213 -19.55 -14.82 -5.33
CA GLY A 213 -19.57 -13.64 -6.19
C GLY A 213 -18.32 -13.50 -7.06
N SER A 214 -17.89 -14.59 -7.71
CA SER A 214 -16.86 -14.50 -8.75
C SER A 214 -17.48 -14.00 -10.05
N GLN A 215 -17.53 -12.68 -10.22
CA GLN A 215 -17.50 -12.08 -11.55
C GLN A 215 -16.05 -11.67 -11.83
N VAL A 216 -15.49 -12.23 -12.90
CA VAL A 216 -14.21 -11.81 -13.47
C VAL A 216 -14.35 -10.33 -13.83
N PRO A 217 -13.55 -9.41 -13.29
CA PRO A 217 -13.67 -8.00 -13.63
C PRO A 217 -13.15 -7.76 -15.04
N ASP A 218 -13.84 -6.89 -15.78
CA ASP A 218 -13.39 -6.36 -17.08
C ASP A 218 -11.98 -5.76 -17.00
N PRO A 219 -11.16 -5.87 -18.06
CA PRO A 219 -9.74 -5.51 -18.09
C PRO A 219 -9.43 -4.00 -18.04
N VAL A 220 -10.36 -3.15 -17.65
CA VAL A 220 -10.20 -1.68 -17.50
C VAL A 220 -10.38 -1.25 -16.04
N SER A 221 -9.92 -2.03 -15.10
CA SER A 221 -10.07 -1.72 -13.68
C SER A 221 -8.74 -1.29 -13.05
N SER A 222 -8.84 -0.37 -12.11
CA SER A 222 -7.83 -0.03 -11.11
C SER A 222 -6.97 -1.24 -10.74
N GLN A 223 -5.65 -1.09 -10.75
CA GLN A 223 -4.74 -2.16 -10.39
C GLN A 223 -3.92 -1.74 -9.17
N ILE A 224 -3.81 -2.63 -8.21
CA ILE A 224 -2.93 -2.48 -7.06
C ILE A 224 -1.71 -3.37 -7.29
N PHE A 225 -0.55 -2.75 -7.45
CA PHE A 225 0.73 -3.41 -7.54
C PHE A 225 1.43 -3.34 -6.19
N VAL A 226 1.83 -4.49 -5.67
CA VAL A 226 2.64 -4.57 -4.46
C VAL A 226 4.05 -4.99 -4.83
N ILE A 227 5.02 -4.22 -4.35
CA ILE A 227 6.44 -4.54 -4.46
C ILE A 227 6.88 -5.05 -3.09
N GLY A 228 7.19 -6.33 -3.00
CA GLY A 228 7.70 -6.98 -1.79
C GLY A 228 9.12 -7.47 -1.97
N GLY A 229 9.93 -7.43 -0.92
CA GLY A 229 11.30 -7.94 -0.92
C GLY A 229 12.09 -7.49 0.30
N ALA A 230 13.22 -8.15 0.57
CA ALA A 230 14.16 -7.76 1.61
C ALA A 230 14.98 -6.55 1.15
N GLY A 231 14.51 -5.36 1.45
CA GLY A 231 15.18 -4.10 1.15
C GLY A 231 14.22 -3.01 0.68
N SER A 232 14.55 -1.75 0.88
CA SER A 232 13.70 -0.62 0.54
C SER A 232 13.36 -0.57 -0.94
N GLY A 233 12.09 -0.36 -1.30
CA GLY A 233 11.62 -0.25 -2.68
C GLY A 233 12.19 0.94 -3.47
N ILE A 234 12.80 1.92 -2.81
CA ILE A 234 13.35 3.15 -3.40
C ILE A 234 14.31 2.90 -4.58
N PRO A 235 15.30 1.98 -4.52
CA PRO A 235 16.15 1.70 -5.67
C PRO A 235 15.39 1.18 -6.87
N VAL A 236 14.33 0.40 -6.64
CA VAL A 236 13.50 -0.20 -7.68
C VAL A 236 12.65 0.87 -8.37
N TYR A 237 12.02 1.77 -7.63
CA TYR A 237 11.27 2.90 -8.21
C TYR A 237 12.18 3.77 -9.09
N ASN A 238 13.39 4.09 -8.61
CA ASN A 238 14.37 4.86 -9.37
C ASN A 238 14.82 4.13 -10.65
N ARG A 239 14.92 2.81 -10.61
CA ARG A 239 15.30 2.00 -11.77
C ARG A 239 14.18 1.87 -12.78
N LEU A 240 12.96 1.57 -12.33
CA LEU A 240 11.76 1.54 -13.19
C LEU A 240 11.57 2.88 -13.92
N TRP A 241 11.83 3.99 -13.23
CA TRP A 241 11.83 5.33 -13.83
C TRP A 241 12.93 5.51 -14.89
N ARG A 242 14.16 5.06 -14.60
CA ARG A 242 15.31 5.22 -15.52
C ARG A 242 15.25 4.31 -16.74
N GLU A 243 14.74 3.11 -16.61
CA GLU A 243 14.70 2.10 -17.67
C GLU A 243 13.46 2.21 -18.57
N ASN A 244 12.62 3.24 -18.39
CA ASN A 244 11.42 3.44 -19.23
C ASN A 244 10.51 2.20 -19.27
N ILE A 245 10.47 1.40 -18.21
CA ILE A 245 9.54 0.28 -18.14
C ILE A 245 8.15 0.90 -18.12
N PRO A 246 7.31 0.68 -19.15
CA PRO A 246 5.99 1.24 -19.17
C PRO A 246 5.24 0.65 -17.99
N PHE A 247 4.98 1.47 -16.97
CA PHE A 247 3.88 1.18 -16.09
C PHE A 247 2.67 1.14 -16.98
N ALA A 248 2.05 -0.02 -17.15
CA ALA A 248 0.85 -0.14 -17.93
C ALA A 248 -0.24 0.70 -17.26
N ALA A 249 -0.26 1.97 -17.61
CA ALA A 249 -1.42 2.79 -17.50
C ALA A 249 -2.27 2.41 -18.71
N GLY A 250 -3.11 1.39 -18.53
CA GLY A 250 -4.20 1.14 -19.45
C GLY A 250 -5.21 2.26 -19.36
#